data_533e761f66d8aece910ece2bbe961763
#
_entry.id   533e761f66d8aece910ece2bbe961763
#
_cell.length_a   1.000
_cell.length_b   1.000
_cell.length_c   1.000
_cell.angle_alpha   90.00
_cell.angle_beta   90.00
_cell.angle_gamma   90.00
#
_symmetry.space_group_name_H-M   'P 1'
#
loop_
_entity.id
_entity.type
_entity.pdbx_description
1 polymer ?
#
loop_
_entity_poly.entity_id
_entity_poly.type
_entity_poly.pdbx_seq_one_letter_code
_entity_poly.pdbx_strand_id
1 'polypeptide(L)'
;MHATPSLEDRAKTLTIYGRKPVLEALSDNSLSITTLHVASSNKPGGILNAIRQFADARGIRIREHDRDSLSRISKNKKQDQGVALDISCPNFGQIDSLYAHADRKTFRALALDGITNPQNVGMIIRSAVAGGMDAIIYPQKGVASLGALVIKASAGTIFKAPICFCETLSDGLEDLSRAGFCVASLEGGAEDSLFDYRPERGTLFVLGAESDGVSQNTLRLASKTLRIPMRQGIESLNVAVAASLVAYAPQLG
;
A
#
# COMPACT_ATOMS: atom_id res chain seq x y z
N MET A 1 30.61 13.25 1.45
CA MET A 1 29.41 14.12 1.44
C MET A 1 28.24 13.30 0.95
N HIS A 2 27.32 12.92 1.82
CA HIS A 2 26.11 12.19 1.41
C HIS A 2 25.01 13.21 1.15
N ALA A 3 24.51 13.27 -0.09
CA ALA A 3 23.44 14.16 -0.49
C ALA A 3 22.18 13.97 0.37
N THR A 4 21.47 15.06 0.63
CA THR A 4 20.13 15.00 1.20
C THR A 4 19.22 14.28 0.18
N PRO A 5 18.37 13.29 0.58
CA PRO A 5 17.47 12.62 -0.34
C PRO A 5 16.61 13.63 -1.10
N SER A 6 16.46 13.45 -2.41
CA SER A 6 15.58 14.28 -3.24
C SER A 6 14.11 14.14 -2.80
N LEU A 7 13.23 15.01 -3.27
CA LEU A 7 11.78 14.87 -3.02
C LEU A 7 11.24 13.54 -3.61
N GLU A 8 11.78 13.10 -4.74
CA GLU A 8 11.46 11.83 -5.37
C GLU A 8 11.92 10.63 -4.52
N ASP A 9 13.12 10.69 -3.92
CA ASP A 9 13.59 9.63 -3.02
C ASP A 9 12.72 9.50 -1.77
N ARG A 10 12.17 10.62 -1.27
CA ARG A 10 11.25 10.62 -0.13
C ARG A 10 9.90 10.01 -0.49
N ALA A 11 9.41 10.22 -1.71
CA ALA A 11 8.17 9.61 -2.20
C ALA A 11 8.28 8.09 -2.32
N LYS A 12 9.50 7.56 -2.53
CA LYS A 12 9.82 6.13 -2.65
C LYS A 12 10.36 5.51 -1.35
N THR A 13 10.06 6.09 -0.22
CA THR A 13 10.55 5.62 1.09
C THR A 13 9.39 5.34 2.03
N LEU A 14 9.41 4.16 2.65
CA LEU A 14 8.52 3.82 3.76
C LEU A 14 9.32 3.86 5.06
N THR A 15 8.89 4.71 6.00
CA THR A 15 9.50 4.79 7.33
C THR A 15 8.73 3.92 8.30
N ILE A 16 9.40 2.93 8.88
CA ILE A 16 8.89 2.12 9.99
C ILE A 16 9.49 2.57 11.31
N TYR A 17 8.83 2.25 12.41
CA TYR A 17 9.29 2.67 13.74
C TYR A 17 9.01 1.62 14.82
N GLY A 18 9.69 1.77 15.96
CA GLY A 18 9.64 0.86 17.10
C GLY A 18 10.74 -0.21 17.05
N ARG A 19 11.27 -0.55 18.23
CA ARG A 19 12.48 -1.38 18.32
C ARG A 19 12.34 -2.76 17.71
N LYS A 20 11.22 -3.45 17.95
CA LYS A 20 10.99 -4.80 17.39
C LYS A 20 10.82 -4.78 15.87
N PRO A 21 9.90 -3.96 15.27
CA PRO A 21 9.78 -3.88 13.82
C PRO A 21 11.07 -3.47 13.11
N VAL A 22 11.83 -2.53 13.69
CA VAL A 22 13.11 -2.09 13.14
C VAL A 22 14.15 -3.22 13.16
N LEU A 23 14.23 -3.97 14.28
CA LEU A 23 15.14 -5.11 14.36
C LEU A 23 14.78 -6.23 13.36
N GLU A 24 13.49 -6.55 13.25
CA GLU A 24 12.99 -7.54 12.28
C GLU A 24 13.34 -7.13 10.84
N ALA A 25 13.12 -5.86 10.49
CA ALA A 25 13.47 -5.36 9.16
C ALA A 25 14.99 -5.35 8.90
N LEU A 26 15.80 -4.99 9.91
CA LEU A 26 17.26 -5.04 9.80
C LEU A 26 17.82 -6.45 9.62
N SER A 27 17.14 -7.47 10.13
CA SER A 27 17.52 -8.87 9.95
C SER A 27 17.11 -9.46 8.58
N ASP A 28 16.23 -8.79 7.84
CA ASP A 28 15.81 -9.20 6.50
C ASP A 28 16.73 -8.59 5.41
N ASN A 29 17.61 -9.44 4.88
CA ASN A 29 18.55 -9.03 3.82
C ASN A 29 17.89 -8.72 2.48
N SER A 30 16.63 -9.05 2.27
CA SER A 30 15.90 -8.73 1.04
C SER A 30 15.45 -7.25 0.98
N LEU A 31 15.46 -6.54 2.12
CA LEU A 31 15.03 -5.15 2.22
C LEU A 31 16.17 -4.19 1.89
N SER A 32 15.90 -3.22 1.04
CA SER A 32 16.82 -2.11 0.74
C SER A 32 16.62 -0.99 1.77
N ILE A 33 17.46 -0.99 2.81
CA ILE A 33 17.40 -0.04 3.90
C ILE A 33 18.34 1.13 3.61
N THR A 34 17.86 2.35 3.80
CA THR A 34 18.62 3.57 3.48
C THR A 34 19.15 4.26 4.72
N THR A 35 18.34 4.39 5.78
CA THR A 35 18.73 5.14 6.98
C THR A 35 18.09 4.58 8.24
N LEU A 36 18.90 4.38 9.27
CA LEU A 36 18.45 4.17 10.64
C LEU A 36 18.45 5.49 11.39
N HIS A 37 17.33 5.86 11.97
CA HIS A 37 17.16 7.04 12.82
C HIS A 37 17.08 6.63 14.29
N VAL A 38 17.89 7.25 15.15
CA VAL A 38 17.99 6.91 16.57
C VAL A 38 17.89 8.18 17.40
N ALA A 39 17.11 8.15 18.48
CA ALA A 39 17.09 9.26 19.44
C ALA A 39 18.38 9.27 20.27
N SER A 40 19.04 10.43 20.40
CA SER A 40 20.23 10.63 21.22
C SER A 40 19.99 10.35 22.70
N SER A 41 18.75 10.51 23.17
CA SER A 41 18.32 10.20 24.54
C SER A 41 18.18 8.71 24.84
N ASN A 42 18.32 7.83 23.84
CA ASN A 42 18.24 6.39 24.07
C ASN A 42 19.43 5.88 24.89
N LYS A 43 19.14 5.17 25.98
CA LYS A 43 20.18 4.49 26.75
C LYS A 43 20.66 3.24 26.01
N PRO A 44 21.99 3.02 25.91
CA PRO A 44 22.54 1.78 25.36
C PRO A 44 22.02 0.55 26.10
N GLY A 45 21.82 -0.55 25.40
CA GLY A 45 21.45 -1.85 26.00
C GLY A 45 20.49 -2.67 25.14
N GLY A 46 20.46 -3.98 25.39
CA GLY A 46 19.50 -4.91 24.83
C GLY A 46 19.29 -4.80 23.33
N ILE A 47 18.03 -4.68 22.95
CA ILE A 47 17.58 -4.65 21.55
C ILE A 47 18.17 -3.46 20.74
N LEU A 48 18.49 -2.33 21.40
CA LEU A 48 19.07 -1.18 20.71
C LEU A 48 20.52 -1.46 20.27
N ASN A 49 21.29 -2.21 21.05
CA ASN A 49 22.63 -2.64 20.66
C ASN A 49 22.57 -3.58 19.46
N ALA A 50 21.62 -4.52 19.45
CA ALA A 50 21.40 -5.41 18.29
C ALA A 50 21.02 -4.62 17.04
N ILE A 51 20.13 -3.61 17.15
CA ILE A 51 19.75 -2.73 16.04
C ILE A 51 20.99 -2.02 15.47
N ARG A 52 21.85 -1.45 16.32
CA ARG A 52 23.09 -0.79 15.86
C ARG A 52 24.06 -1.78 15.20
N GLN A 53 24.27 -2.95 15.80
CA GLN A 53 25.13 -4.00 15.23
C GLN A 53 24.67 -4.45 13.84
N PHE A 54 23.38 -4.69 13.63
CA PHE A 54 22.84 -5.03 12.31
C PHE A 54 23.01 -3.89 11.31
N ALA A 55 22.79 -2.63 11.74
CA ALA A 55 22.96 -1.48 10.87
C ALA A 55 24.43 -1.31 10.45
N ASP A 56 25.36 -1.44 11.38
CA ASP A 56 26.80 -1.36 11.10
C ASP A 56 27.27 -2.49 10.18
N ALA A 57 26.85 -3.73 10.47
CA ALA A 57 27.22 -4.89 9.65
C ALA A 57 26.71 -4.80 8.19
N ARG A 58 25.60 -4.07 7.96
CA ARG A 58 25.02 -3.83 6.63
C ARG A 58 25.48 -2.49 6.02
N GLY A 59 26.32 -1.72 6.67
CA GLY A 59 26.76 -0.41 6.20
C GLY A 59 25.62 0.63 6.11
N ILE A 60 24.56 0.46 6.92
CA ILE A 60 23.41 1.35 6.90
C ILE A 60 23.74 2.65 7.59
N ARG A 61 23.41 3.78 6.97
CA ARG A 61 23.61 5.09 7.54
C ARG A 61 22.81 5.27 8.83
N ILE A 62 23.50 5.60 9.94
CA ILE A 62 22.85 5.93 11.21
C ILE A 62 22.79 7.44 11.36
N ARG A 63 21.62 8.00 11.70
CA ARG A 63 21.40 9.40 12.03
C ARG A 63 20.86 9.53 13.45
N GLU A 64 21.54 10.34 14.26
CA GLU A 64 21.07 10.68 15.59
C GLU A 64 20.22 11.94 15.57
N HIS A 65 19.15 11.93 16.36
CA HIS A 65 18.18 13.01 16.46
C HIS A 65 17.83 13.28 17.91
N ASP A 66 17.43 14.51 18.23
CA ASP A 66 16.66 14.76 19.42
C ASP A 66 15.30 14.06 19.35
N ARG A 67 14.61 13.95 20.50
CA ARG A 67 13.35 13.20 20.61
C ARG A 67 12.25 13.77 19.75
N ASP A 68 12.16 15.09 19.60
CA ASP A 68 11.08 15.73 18.84
C ASP A 68 11.34 15.64 17.33
N SER A 69 12.56 15.74 16.90
CA SER A 69 12.96 15.52 15.50
C SER A 69 12.69 14.08 15.06
N LEU A 70 13.01 13.08 15.90
CA LEU A 70 12.68 11.69 15.61
C LEU A 70 11.16 11.48 15.52
N SER A 71 10.39 12.09 16.41
CA SER A 71 8.92 12.00 16.40
C SER A 71 8.29 12.55 15.13
N ARG A 72 8.89 13.57 14.52
CA ARG A 72 8.45 14.08 13.20
C ARG A 72 8.73 13.09 12.07
N ILE A 73 9.82 12.33 12.17
CA ILE A 73 10.17 11.28 11.20
C ILE A 73 9.22 10.09 11.35
N SER A 74 9.07 9.56 12.57
CA SER A 74 8.22 8.41 12.87
C SER A 74 6.72 8.71 12.72
N LYS A 75 6.33 9.99 12.84
CA LYS A 75 4.93 10.46 12.96
C LYS A 75 4.17 9.79 14.11
N ASN A 76 4.88 9.19 15.08
CA ASN A 76 4.28 8.49 16.22
C ASN A 76 5.16 8.52 17.48
N LYS A 77 5.18 9.68 18.15
CA LYS A 77 5.97 9.92 19.38
C LYS A 77 5.78 8.88 20.47
N LYS A 78 4.56 8.31 20.58
CA LYS A 78 4.22 7.37 21.65
C LYS A 78 4.75 5.96 21.42
N GLN A 79 4.91 5.55 20.17
CA GLN A 79 5.22 4.15 19.81
C GLN A 79 6.58 3.95 19.15
N ASP A 80 7.28 5.03 18.75
CA ASP A 80 8.57 4.93 18.03
C ASP A 80 9.72 4.40 18.89
N GLN A 81 9.57 4.42 20.22
CA GLN A 81 10.56 3.89 21.17
C GLN A 81 12.00 4.40 20.92
N GLY A 82 12.10 5.59 20.30
CA GLY A 82 13.37 6.23 19.98
C GLY A 82 14.08 5.67 18.75
N VAL A 83 13.39 4.93 17.88
CA VAL A 83 13.99 4.40 16.65
C VAL A 83 13.00 4.44 15.49
N ALA A 84 13.53 4.77 14.29
CA ALA A 84 12.82 4.64 13.02
C ALA A 84 13.79 4.18 11.92
N LEU A 85 13.28 3.60 10.87
CA LEU A 85 14.06 3.02 9.79
C LEU A 85 13.41 3.35 8.45
N ASP A 86 14.20 3.90 7.54
CA ASP A 86 13.79 4.19 6.18
C ASP A 86 14.13 3.01 5.26
N ILE A 87 13.12 2.51 4.58
CA ILE A 87 13.22 1.39 3.64
C ILE A 87 12.83 1.90 2.25
N SER A 88 13.64 1.60 1.26
CA SER A 88 13.37 1.94 -0.13
C SER A 88 12.23 1.12 -0.68
N CYS A 89 11.29 1.80 -1.35
CA CYS A 89 10.14 1.22 -2.04
C CYS A 89 10.16 1.73 -3.49
N PRO A 90 10.98 1.16 -4.38
CA PRO A 90 11.25 1.72 -5.70
C PRO A 90 10.00 1.80 -6.59
N ASN A 91 9.00 0.97 -6.32
CA ASN A 91 7.75 0.91 -7.09
C ASN A 91 6.65 1.83 -6.52
N PHE A 92 6.95 2.63 -5.50
CA PHE A 92 6.02 3.67 -5.05
C PHE A 92 6.03 4.82 -6.04
N GLY A 93 4.86 5.35 -6.35
CA GLY A 93 4.66 6.46 -7.30
C GLY A 93 3.44 7.30 -6.98
N GLN A 94 3.12 8.20 -7.89
CA GLN A 94 1.89 9.00 -7.88
C GLN A 94 1.00 8.51 -9.03
N ILE A 95 -0.30 8.79 -8.95
CA ILE A 95 -1.27 8.32 -9.95
C ILE A 95 -1.03 8.86 -11.36
N ASP A 96 -0.40 10.03 -11.49
CA ASP A 96 -0.06 10.64 -12.79
C ASP A 96 0.87 9.75 -13.64
N SER A 97 1.71 8.94 -12.99
CA SER A 97 2.54 7.95 -13.67
C SER A 97 1.74 6.87 -14.40
N LEU A 98 0.45 6.73 -14.10
CA LEU A 98 -0.42 5.72 -14.70
C LEU A 98 -1.08 6.19 -16.00
N TYR A 99 -1.16 7.50 -16.28
CA TYR A 99 -1.95 8.05 -17.40
C TYR A 99 -1.59 7.43 -18.77
N ALA A 100 -0.32 7.13 -19.01
CA ALA A 100 0.14 6.50 -20.26
C ALA A 100 -0.36 5.06 -20.47
N HIS A 101 -1.01 4.47 -19.47
CA HIS A 101 -1.45 3.06 -19.52
C HIS A 101 -2.97 2.92 -19.74
N ALA A 102 -3.73 4.02 -19.91
CA ALA A 102 -5.18 3.97 -20.00
C ALA A 102 -5.69 3.13 -21.18
N ASP A 103 -5.03 3.18 -22.33
CA ASP A 103 -5.40 2.39 -23.52
C ASP A 103 -4.95 0.92 -23.48
N ARG A 104 -4.18 0.55 -22.46
CA ARG A 104 -3.65 -0.80 -22.33
C ARG A 104 -4.70 -1.72 -21.69
N LYS A 105 -5.37 -2.54 -22.50
CA LYS A 105 -6.43 -3.48 -22.07
C LYS A 105 -6.01 -4.46 -20.98
N THR A 106 -4.73 -4.80 -20.92
CA THR A 106 -4.17 -5.71 -19.91
C THR A 106 -3.80 -4.99 -18.60
N PHE A 107 -3.84 -3.65 -18.55
CA PHE A 107 -3.53 -2.91 -17.34
C PHE A 107 -4.66 -3.05 -16.31
N ARG A 108 -4.28 -3.47 -15.10
CA ARG A 108 -5.21 -3.71 -13.99
C ARG A 108 -4.68 -3.10 -12.71
N ALA A 109 -5.50 -2.29 -12.07
CA ALA A 109 -5.16 -1.71 -10.77
C ALA A 109 -6.26 -2.00 -9.74
N LEU A 110 -5.89 -2.14 -8.47
CA LEU A 110 -6.82 -2.11 -7.34
C LEU A 110 -6.88 -0.70 -6.77
N ALA A 111 -8.08 -0.22 -6.46
CA ALA A 111 -8.29 1.05 -5.76
C ALA A 111 -8.99 0.78 -4.42
N LEU A 112 -8.45 1.33 -3.33
CA LEU A 112 -8.90 1.02 -1.98
C LEU A 112 -9.79 2.15 -1.45
N ASP A 113 -11.09 1.88 -1.27
CA ASP A 113 -12.08 2.84 -0.79
C ASP A 113 -12.48 2.54 0.66
N GLY A 114 -12.06 3.39 1.61
CA GLY A 114 -12.47 3.28 3.00
C GLY A 114 -11.91 2.07 3.77
N ILE A 115 -10.89 1.39 3.29
CA ILE A 115 -10.36 0.18 3.93
C ILE A 115 -9.42 0.56 5.07
N THR A 116 -9.94 0.65 6.29
CA THR A 116 -9.23 1.12 7.48
C THR A 116 -8.57 0.02 8.31
N ASN A 117 -8.89 -1.25 8.06
CA ASN A 117 -8.26 -2.37 8.75
C ASN A 117 -6.87 -2.66 8.16
N PRO A 118 -5.76 -2.46 8.91
CA PRO A 118 -4.41 -2.66 8.40
C PRO A 118 -4.09 -4.12 8.03
N GLN A 119 -4.77 -5.09 8.64
CA GLN A 119 -4.59 -6.50 8.26
C GLN A 119 -5.16 -6.76 6.87
N ASN A 120 -6.37 -6.25 6.58
CA ASN A 120 -6.96 -6.36 5.25
C ASN A 120 -6.11 -5.65 4.20
N VAL A 121 -5.65 -4.43 4.48
CA VAL A 121 -4.74 -3.70 3.57
C VAL A 121 -3.48 -4.52 3.27
N GLY A 122 -2.84 -5.08 4.28
CA GLY A 122 -1.65 -5.91 4.06
C GLY A 122 -1.92 -7.16 3.21
N MET A 123 -3.02 -7.86 3.47
CA MET A 123 -3.43 -9.02 2.68
C MET A 123 -3.80 -8.65 1.24
N ILE A 124 -4.47 -7.51 1.02
CA ILE A 124 -4.78 -6.97 -0.31
C ILE A 124 -3.49 -6.70 -1.08
N ILE A 125 -2.54 -5.98 -0.48
CA ILE A 125 -1.24 -5.69 -1.10
C ILE A 125 -0.53 -6.99 -1.51
N ARG A 126 -0.51 -7.98 -0.62
CA ARG A 126 0.10 -9.28 -0.91
C ARG A 126 -0.55 -9.99 -2.09
N SER A 127 -1.88 -10.04 -2.12
CA SER A 127 -2.65 -10.68 -3.19
C SER A 127 -2.50 -9.93 -4.51
N ALA A 128 -2.53 -8.60 -4.49
CA ALA A 128 -2.35 -7.76 -5.67
C ALA A 128 -1.01 -8.02 -6.35
N VAL A 129 0.08 -8.01 -5.58
CA VAL A 129 1.42 -8.27 -6.12
C VAL A 129 1.54 -9.70 -6.63
N ALA A 130 1.05 -10.69 -5.88
CA ALA A 130 1.11 -12.09 -6.27
C ALA A 130 0.23 -12.41 -7.50
N GLY A 131 -0.91 -11.73 -7.67
CA GLY A 131 -1.81 -11.85 -8.81
C GLY A 131 -1.41 -10.99 -10.02
N GLY A 132 -0.29 -10.24 -9.93
CA GLY A 132 0.25 -9.46 -11.04
C GLY A 132 -0.56 -8.20 -11.37
N MET A 133 -1.12 -7.52 -10.35
CA MET A 133 -1.72 -6.21 -10.56
C MET A 133 -0.64 -5.18 -10.90
N ASP A 134 -0.90 -4.33 -11.88
CA ASP A 134 0.04 -3.32 -12.36
C ASP A 134 0.17 -2.13 -11.39
N ALA A 135 -0.89 -1.83 -10.62
CA ALA A 135 -0.88 -0.76 -9.61
C ALA A 135 -1.86 -1.03 -8.46
N ILE A 136 -1.60 -0.37 -7.32
CA ILE A 136 -2.51 -0.24 -6.19
C ILE A 136 -2.71 1.24 -5.93
N ILE A 137 -3.90 1.78 -6.21
CA ILE A 137 -4.26 3.17 -5.96
C ILE A 137 -4.56 3.33 -4.49
N TYR A 138 -3.73 4.13 -3.82
CA TYR A 138 -3.71 4.25 -2.37
C TYR A 138 -3.95 5.70 -1.93
N PRO A 139 -5.15 6.06 -1.50
CA PRO A 139 -5.41 7.39 -1.00
C PRO A 139 -4.67 7.65 0.32
N GLN A 140 -4.22 8.89 0.53
CA GLN A 140 -3.56 9.28 1.78
C GLN A 140 -4.55 9.47 2.94
N LYS A 141 -5.86 9.58 2.62
CA LYS A 141 -6.95 9.76 3.58
C LYS A 141 -7.98 8.64 3.43
N GLY A 142 -8.59 8.23 4.52
CA GLY A 142 -9.68 7.25 4.53
C GLY A 142 -9.27 5.78 4.47
N VAL A 143 -7.98 5.46 4.48
CA VAL A 143 -7.45 4.09 4.54
C VAL A 143 -6.46 3.93 5.70
N ALA A 144 -6.12 2.68 6.06
CA ALA A 144 -5.09 2.44 7.07
C ALA A 144 -3.74 3.03 6.66
N SER A 145 -2.96 3.55 7.61
CA SER A 145 -1.59 3.96 7.33
C SER A 145 -0.69 2.75 7.05
N LEU A 146 0.29 2.91 6.13
CA LEU A 146 1.27 1.88 5.81
C LEU A 146 2.27 1.71 6.96
N GLY A 147 1.86 1.00 8.01
CA GLY A 147 2.63 0.80 9.24
C GLY A 147 2.97 -0.67 9.50
N ALA A 148 3.49 -0.96 10.69
CA ALA A 148 3.99 -2.27 11.09
C ALA A 148 2.97 -3.41 10.89
N LEU A 149 1.68 -3.17 11.13
CA LEU A 149 0.64 -4.18 10.93
C LEU A 149 0.41 -4.50 9.45
N VAL A 150 0.45 -3.49 8.57
CA VAL A 150 0.36 -3.68 7.11
C VAL A 150 1.57 -4.44 6.61
N ILE A 151 2.78 -4.08 7.07
CA ILE A 151 4.03 -4.77 6.70
C ILE A 151 3.96 -6.24 7.08
N LYS A 152 3.56 -6.54 8.33
CA LYS A 152 3.42 -7.91 8.81
C LYS A 152 2.36 -8.69 8.03
N ALA A 153 1.18 -8.11 7.80
CA ALA A 153 0.09 -8.76 7.08
C ALA A 153 0.42 -8.99 5.59
N SER A 154 1.19 -8.08 4.98
CA SER A 154 1.68 -8.26 3.62
C SER A 154 2.87 -9.22 3.51
N ALA A 155 3.39 -9.75 4.64
CA ALA A 155 4.62 -10.55 4.68
C ALA A 155 5.79 -9.86 3.95
N GLY A 156 5.95 -8.54 4.12
CA GLY A 156 6.99 -7.73 3.49
C GLY A 156 6.76 -7.40 2.01
N THR A 157 5.71 -7.92 1.38
CA THR A 157 5.43 -7.67 -0.05
C THR A 157 5.21 -6.19 -0.36
N ILE A 158 4.78 -5.40 0.63
CA ILE A 158 4.58 -3.95 0.50
C ILE A 158 5.82 -3.23 -0.08
N PHE A 159 7.04 -3.65 0.26
CA PHE A 159 8.26 -3.01 -0.21
C PHE A 159 8.51 -3.19 -1.72
N LYS A 160 7.80 -4.12 -2.36
CA LYS A 160 7.86 -4.41 -3.80
C LYS A 160 6.55 -4.03 -4.51
N ALA A 161 5.53 -3.60 -3.77
CA ALA A 161 4.21 -3.32 -4.31
C ALA A 161 4.21 -2.05 -5.17
N PRO A 162 3.51 -2.05 -6.30
CA PRO A 162 3.36 -0.87 -7.16
C PRO A 162 2.28 0.06 -6.61
N ILE A 163 2.56 0.70 -5.47
CA ILE A 163 1.62 1.60 -4.81
C ILE A 163 1.70 2.99 -5.45
N CYS A 164 0.56 3.47 -5.96
CA CYS A 164 0.40 4.80 -6.51
C CYS A 164 -0.49 5.65 -5.59
N PHE A 165 0.09 6.71 -5.04
CA PHE A 165 -0.60 7.58 -4.08
C PHE A 165 -1.46 8.63 -4.77
N CYS A 166 -2.59 8.95 -4.15
CA CYS A 166 -3.41 10.13 -4.41
C CYS A 166 -3.81 10.78 -3.07
N GLU A 167 -4.25 12.01 -3.09
CA GLU A 167 -4.67 12.71 -1.87
C GLU A 167 -5.97 12.13 -1.34
N THR A 168 -7.01 12.10 -2.18
CA THR A 168 -8.28 11.40 -1.93
C THR A 168 -8.54 10.40 -3.04
N LEU A 169 -9.32 9.36 -2.77
CA LEU A 169 -9.64 8.37 -3.79
C LEU A 169 -10.52 8.98 -4.90
N SER A 170 -11.51 9.78 -4.53
CA SER A 170 -12.41 10.43 -5.51
C SER A 170 -11.65 11.25 -6.54
N ASP A 171 -10.77 12.14 -6.08
CA ASP A 171 -9.99 13.01 -6.98
C ASP A 171 -9.09 12.17 -7.88
N GLY A 172 -8.41 11.18 -7.30
CA GLY A 172 -7.53 10.28 -8.05
C GLY A 172 -8.27 9.46 -9.11
N LEU A 173 -9.46 8.94 -8.80
CA LEU A 173 -10.28 8.21 -9.77
C LEU A 173 -10.87 9.11 -10.84
N GLU A 174 -11.23 10.36 -10.50
CA GLU A 174 -11.70 11.34 -11.48
C GLU A 174 -10.60 11.67 -12.50
N ASP A 175 -9.37 11.91 -12.04
CA ASP A 175 -8.22 12.19 -12.91
C ASP A 175 -7.90 10.98 -13.81
N LEU A 176 -7.89 9.77 -13.27
CA LEU A 176 -7.64 8.54 -14.03
C LEU A 176 -8.78 8.25 -15.02
N SER A 177 -10.03 8.51 -14.64
CA SER A 177 -11.18 8.41 -15.56
C SER A 177 -11.08 9.38 -16.72
N ARG A 178 -10.67 10.64 -16.47
CA ARG A 178 -10.39 11.64 -17.53
C ARG A 178 -9.24 11.20 -18.44
N ALA A 179 -8.26 10.51 -17.90
CA ALA A 179 -7.17 9.92 -18.68
C ALA A 179 -7.60 8.71 -19.52
N GLY A 180 -8.82 8.21 -19.37
CA GLY A 180 -9.41 7.17 -20.20
C GLY A 180 -9.50 5.78 -19.54
N PHE A 181 -9.18 5.63 -18.26
CA PHE A 181 -9.37 4.37 -17.55
C PHE A 181 -10.85 4.02 -17.34
N CYS A 182 -11.16 2.73 -17.34
CA CYS A 182 -12.42 2.23 -16.86
C CYS A 182 -12.38 2.10 -15.33
N VAL A 183 -13.30 2.76 -14.63
CA VAL A 183 -13.51 2.59 -13.20
C VAL A 183 -14.58 1.50 -13.01
N ALA A 184 -14.20 0.36 -12.45
CA ALA A 184 -15.08 -0.80 -12.21
C ALA A 184 -15.27 -1.00 -10.71
N SER A 185 -16.47 -0.71 -10.20
CA SER A 185 -16.83 -0.93 -8.80
C SER A 185 -17.24 -2.38 -8.55
N LEU A 186 -16.78 -2.95 -7.43
CA LEU A 186 -17.20 -4.28 -6.98
C LEU A 186 -18.45 -4.16 -6.09
N GLU A 187 -19.61 -4.59 -6.64
CA GLU A 187 -20.92 -4.48 -6.02
C GLU A 187 -21.65 -5.83 -6.01
N GLY A 188 -22.13 -6.30 -4.87
CA GLY A 188 -22.84 -7.59 -4.78
C GLY A 188 -24.10 -7.66 -5.62
N GLY A 189 -24.78 -6.52 -5.84
CA GLY A 189 -26.00 -6.40 -6.65
C GLY A 189 -25.78 -6.17 -8.14
N ALA A 190 -24.55 -6.11 -8.64
CA ALA A 190 -24.28 -5.89 -10.06
C ALA A 190 -24.79 -7.06 -10.92
N GLU A 191 -25.14 -6.77 -12.17
CA GLU A 191 -25.58 -7.80 -13.13
C GLU A 191 -24.39 -8.58 -13.69
N ASP A 192 -23.30 -7.88 -14.02
CA ASP A 192 -22.13 -8.44 -14.67
C ASP A 192 -21.21 -9.18 -13.70
N SER A 193 -20.77 -10.37 -14.08
CA SER A 193 -19.81 -11.16 -13.32
C SER A 193 -18.38 -10.66 -13.54
N LEU A 194 -17.59 -10.55 -12.46
CA LEU A 194 -16.16 -10.29 -12.54
C LEU A 194 -15.43 -11.29 -13.46
N PHE A 195 -15.83 -12.56 -13.43
CA PHE A 195 -15.14 -13.63 -14.17
C PHE A 195 -15.44 -13.61 -15.69
N ASP A 196 -16.55 -13.00 -16.07
CA ASP A 196 -16.94 -12.84 -17.47
C ASP A 196 -16.50 -11.49 -18.05
N TYR A 197 -16.00 -10.59 -17.20
CA TYR A 197 -15.58 -9.27 -17.64
C TYR A 197 -14.34 -9.33 -18.53
N ARG A 198 -14.41 -8.66 -19.67
CA ARG A 198 -13.30 -8.53 -20.64
C ARG A 198 -12.99 -7.05 -20.81
N PRO A 199 -11.82 -6.57 -20.28
CA PRO A 199 -11.44 -5.17 -20.37
C PRO A 199 -11.23 -4.71 -21.82
N GLU A 200 -11.72 -3.52 -22.14
CA GLU A 200 -11.48 -2.86 -23.42
C GLU A 200 -10.35 -1.82 -23.31
N ARG A 201 -10.02 -1.41 -22.09
CA ARG A 201 -8.98 -0.44 -21.71
C ARG A 201 -8.44 -0.76 -20.32
N GLY A 202 -7.47 0.03 -19.86
CA GLY A 202 -6.96 -0.08 -18.50
C GLY A 202 -8.10 0.01 -17.48
N THR A 203 -8.17 -0.92 -16.53
CA THR A 203 -9.28 -1.04 -15.58
C THR A 203 -8.81 -0.88 -14.15
N LEU A 204 -9.51 -0.02 -13.41
CA LEU A 204 -9.33 0.26 -12.00
C LEU A 204 -10.45 -0.42 -11.23
N PHE A 205 -10.15 -1.53 -10.55
CA PHE A 205 -11.12 -2.27 -9.75
C PHE A 205 -11.21 -1.65 -8.36
N VAL A 206 -12.36 -1.10 -8.00
CA VAL A 206 -12.57 -0.44 -6.71
C VAL A 206 -13.14 -1.42 -5.70
N LEU A 207 -12.46 -1.52 -4.56
CA LEU A 207 -12.85 -2.33 -3.42
C LEU A 207 -13.28 -1.42 -2.28
N GLY A 208 -14.49 -1.57 -1.81
CA GLY A 208 -15.06 -0.80 -0.71
C GLY A 208 -14.77 -1.40 0.67
N ALA A 209 -15.10 -0.63 1.71
CA ALA A 209 -15.05 -1.08 3.09
C ALA A 209 -16.02 -2.26 3.35
N GLU A 210 -15.73 -3.09 4.36
CA GLU A 210 -16.55 -4.26 4.70
C GLU A 210 -17.95 -3.88 5.19
N SER A 211 -18.11 -2.72 5.86
CA SER A 211 -19.39 -2.26 6.41
C SER A 211 -20.25 -1.51 5.40
N ASP A 212 -19.64 -0.62 4.63
CA ASP A 212 -20.36 0.37 3.83
C ASP A 212 -20.21 0.15 2.32
N GLY A 213 -19.38 -0.83 1.93
CA GLY A 213 -19.07 -1.06 0.52
C GLY A 213 -18.28 0.10 -0.11
N VAL A 214 -18.45 0.31 -1.40
CA VAL A 214 -17.86 1.42 -2.14
C VAL A 214 -18.63 2.72 -1.85
N SER A 215 -17.92 3.81 -1.60
CA SER A 215 -18.53 5.10 -1.25
C SER A 215 -19.35 5.67 -2.42
N GLN A 216 -20.41 6.44 -2.08
CA GLN A 216 -21.29 7.07 -3.07
C GLN A 216 -20.54 7.98 -4.05
N ASN A 217 -19.49 8.66 -3.57
CA ASN A 217 -18.65 9.50 -4.44
C ASN A 217 -17.91 8.68 -5.49
N THR A 218 -17.37 7.55 -5.08
CA THR A 218 -16.69 6.60 -5.97
C THR A 218 -17.67 5.91 -6.93
N LEU A 219 -18.85 5.50 -6.46
CA LEU A 219 -19.89 4.89 -7.30
C LEU A 219 -20.33 5.79 -8.46
N ARG A 220 -20.39 7.12 -8.26
CA ARG A 220 -20.73 8.08 -9.34
C ARG A 220 -19.66 8.15 -10.44
N LEU A 221 -18.43 7.78 -10.13
CA LEU A 221 -17.31 7.75 -11.08
C LEU A 221 -17.20 6.38 -11.78
N ALA A 222 -17.87 5.36 -11.26
CA ALA A 222 -17.83 4.03 -11.83
C ALA A 222 -18.56 3.98 -13.19
N SER A 223 -17.81 3.63 -14.21
CA SER A 223 -18.36 3.37 -15.56
C SER A 223 -18.82 1.92 -15.73
N LYS A 224 -18.48 1.05 -14.77
CA LYS A 224 -18.83 -0.36 -14.73
C LYS A 224 -19.07 -0.82 -13.31
N THR A 225 -20.05 -1.70 -13.10
CA THR A 225 -20.24 -2.44 -11.84
C THR A 225 -20.10 -3.93 -12.10
N LEU A 226 -19.36 -4.61 -11.21
CA LEU A 226 -19.06 -6.03 -11.35
C LEU A 226 -19.35 -6.73 -10.03
N ARG A 227 -19.86 -7.95 -10.08
CA ARG A 227 -20.05 -8.80 -8.90
C ARG A 227 -19.11 -9.99 -8.87
N ILE A 228 -18.79 -10.44 -7.69
CA ILE A 228 -18.30 -11.79 -7.45
C ILE A 228 -19.53 -12.66 -7.22
N PRO A 229 -19.83 -13.67 -8.06
CA PRO A 229 -21.03 -14.51 -7.89
C PRO A 229 -21.00 -15.24 -6.54
N MET A 230 -22.06 -15.06 -5.75
CA MET A 230 -22.24 -15.72 -4.47
C MET A 230 -23.28 -16.83 -4.54
N ARG A 231 -23.22 -17.77 -3.61
CA ARG A 231 -24.20 -18.87 -3.47
C ARG A 231 -24.74 -18.91 -2.04
N GLN A 232 -25.85 -19.62 -1.86
CA GLN A 232 -26.44 -19.94 -0.56
C GLN A 232 -26.79 -18.71 0.30
N GLY A 233 -27.15 -17.58 -0.33
CA GLY A 233 -27.56 -16.37 0.39
C GLY A 233 -26.42 -15.61 1.08
N ILE A 234 -25.15 -15.93 0.79
CA ILE A 234 -24.00 -15.17 1.26
C ILE A 234 -23.98 -13.83 0.54
N GLU A 235 -23.96 -12.72 1.27
CA GLU A 235 -24.05 -11.36 0.73
C GLU A 235 -22.69 -10.79 0.30
N SER A 236 -21.62 -11.11 1.04
CA SER A 236 -20.30 -10.55 0.80
C SER A 236 -19.16 -11.47 1.24
N LEU A 237 -17.95 -11.17 0.79
CA LEU A 237 -16.69 -11.76 1.24
C LEU A 237 -15.87 -10.71 1.99
N ASN A 238 -14.95 -11.17 2.85
CA ASN A 238 -13.90 -10.31 3.36
C ASN A 238 -13.20 -9.60 2.20
N VAL A 239 -12.91 -8.31 2.34
CA VAL A 239 -12.39 -7.46 1.25
C VAL A 239 -11.03 -7.95 0.72
N ALA A 240 -10.18 -8.55 1.54
CA ALA A 240 -8.90 -9.11 1.08
C ALA A 240 -9.11 -10.39 0.25
N VAL A 241 -10.16 -11.16 0.53
CA VAL A 241 -10.56 -12.32 -0.31
C VAL A 241 -11.10 -11.81 -1.64
N ALA A 242 -11.97 -10.80 -1.65
CA ALA A 242 -12.46 -10.17 -2.87
C ALA A 242 -11.30 -9.62 -3.72
N ALA A 243 -10.34 -8.93 -3.11
CA ALA A 243 -9.12 -8.45 -3.78
C ALA A 243 -8.32 -9.59 -4.43
N SER A 244 -8.23 -10.73 -3.76
CA SER A 244 -7.54 -11.91 -4.31
C SER A 244 -8.24 -12.44 -5.55
N LEU A 245 -9.57 -12.54 -5.53
CA LEU A 245 -10.35 -12.97 -6.70
C LEU A 245 -10.18 -12.00 -7.87
N VAL A 246 -10.21 -10.68 -7.63
CA VAL A 246 -9.95 -9.67 -8.67
C VAL A 246 -8.56 -9.83 -9.26
N ALA A 247 -7.54 -9.99 -8.41
CA ALA A 247 -6.16 -10.11 -8.87
C ALA A 247 -5.92 -11.35 -9.73
N TYR A 248 -6.64 -12.45 -9.46
CA TYR A 248 -6.50 -13.73 -10.15
C TYR A 248 -7.59 -14.00 -11.20
N ALA A 249 -8.60 -13.16 -11.34
CA ALA A 249 -9.72 -13.37 -12.28
C ALA A 249 -9.28 -13.72 -13.70
N PRO A 250 -8.25 -13.10 -14.32
CA PRO A 250 -7.80 -13.48 -15.67
C PRO A 250 -7.22 -14.88 -15.79
N GLN A 251 -6.86 -15.50 -14.68
CA GLN A 251 -6.27 -16.85 -14.64
C GLN A 251 -7.33 -17.92 -14.37
N LEU A 252 -8.56 -17.50 -14.02
CA LEU A 252 -9.66 -18.38 -13.64
C LEU A 252 -10.74 -18.50 -14.73
N GLY A 253 -10.60 -17.70 -15.83
CA GLY A 253 -11.55 -17.64 -16.94
C GLY A 253 -11.03 -18.24 -18.24
#